data_b8b9c5d60e17939f21ebd940ab12a7dd
#
_entry.id   b8b9c5d60e17939f21ebd940ab12a7dd
#
_cell.length_a   1.000
_cell.length_b   1.000
_cell.length_c   1.000
_cell.angle_alpha   90.00
_cell.angle_beta   90.00
_cell.angle_gamma   90.00
#
_symmetry.space_group_name_H-M   'P 1'
#
loop_
_entity.id
_entity.type
_entity.pdbx_description
1 polymer ?
#
loop_
_entity_poly.entity_id
_entity_poly.type
_entity_poly.pdbx_seq_one_letter_code
_entity_poly.pdbx_strand_id
1 'polypeptide(L)'
;SMNIHLQGLYGGKHEDGISRFATNFPYLSEYAQGCLSVENEDKPNGYDIKHTLELAQRIPIRCTLDTHHYACHRMVETERIKFDGKYVNRKVRDVEHITHTHEYFREAVKSWRGLRPLFHVSQSFPPEDQSHWMKPNAHVGEFWDEELMAAHVPMLQYADFDIEAKHKEIAVKSFYNFISYS
;
A
#
# COMPACT_ATOMS: atom_id res chain seq x y z
N SER A 1 -17.04 1.08 0.44
CA SER A 1 -16.32 -0.07 1.02
C SER A 1 -15.82 0.28 2.41
N MET A 2 -15.60 -0.73 3.22
CA MET A 2 -14.94 -0.62 4.51
C MET A 2 -13.61 -1.36 4.40
N ASN A 3 -12.52 -0.62 4.48
CA ASN A 3 -11.18 -1.16 4.34
C ASN A 3 -10.61 -1.54 5.71
N ILE A 4 -9.94 -2.69 5.79
CA ILE A 4 -9.31 -3.19 7.01
C ILE A 4 -7.93 -3.77 6.71
N HIS A 5 -7.04 -3.72 7.69
CA HIS A 5 -5.80 -4.49 7.67
C HIS A 5 -6.01 -5.85 8.32
N LEU A 6 -5.37 -6.88 7.74
CA LEU A 6 -5.22 -8.15 8.43
C LEU A 6 -4.28 -7.96 9.62
N GLN A 7 -4.72 -8.35 10.81
CA GLN A 7 -3.91 -8.25 12.02
C GLN A 7 -3.93 -9.55 12.81
N GLY A 8 -3.01 -9.66 13.78
CA GLY A 8 -3.07 -10.72 14.77
C GLY A 8 -2.32 -11.98 14.39
N LEU A 9 -1.01 -11.85 14.21
CA LEU A 9 -0.13 -13.04 14.15
C LEU A 9 -0.21 -13.87 15.45
N TYR A 10 -0.45 -13.23 16.60
CA TYR A 10 -0.53 -13.87 17.92
C TYR A 10 0.56 -14.92 18.18
N GLY A 11 1.79 -14.67 17.70
CA GLY A 11 2.91 -15.62 17.74
C GLY A 11 2.86 -16.72 16.68
N GLY A 12 1.84 -16.73 15.82
CA GLY A 12 1.69 -17.66 14.69
C GLY A 12 2.32 -17.14 13.40
N LYS A 13 2.07 -17.87 12.30
CA LYS A 13 2.48 -17.50 10.95
C LYS A 13 1.37 -16.69 10.27
N HIS A 14 1.71 -15.96 9.19
CA HIS A 14 0.71 -15.27 8.34
C HIS A 14 -0.38 -16.22 7.85
N GLU A 15 0.00 -17.43 7.48
CA GLU A 15 -0.91 -18.52 7.06
C GLU A 15 -2.01 -18.80 8.10
N ASP A 16 -1.65 -18.83 9.39
CA ASP A 16 -2.62 -19.07 10.47
C ASP A 16 -3.64 -17.93 10.57
N GLY A 17 -3.19 -16.68 10.34
CA GLY A 17 -4.06 -15.50 10.33
C GLY A 17 -5.01 -15.51 9.13
N ILE A 18 -4.49 -15.80 7.93
CA ILE A 18 -5.28 -15.95 6.69
C ILE A 18 -6.33 -17.03 6.86
N SER A 19 -5.94 -18.20 7.37
CA SER A 19 -6.85 -19.33 7.59
C SER A 19 -7.94 -19.00 8.60
N ARG A 20 -7.61 -18.36 9.72
CA ARG A 20 -8.61 -17.91 10.71
C ARG A 20 -9.58 -16.90 10.11
N PHE A 21 -9.07 -15.92 9.37
CA PHE A 21 -9.93 -14.94 8.73
C PHE A 21 -10.88 -15.61 7.72
N ALA A 22 -10.35 -16.46 6.85
CA ALA A 22 -11.14 -17.19 5.86
C ALA A 22 -12.23 -18.07 6.50
N THR A 23 -11.91 -18.74 7.61
CA THR A 23 -12.86 -19.56 8.35
C THR A 23 -13.99 -18.74 8.99
N ASN A 24 -13.68 -17.54 9.45
CA ASN A 24 -14.66 -16.70 10.15
C ASN A 24 -15.44 -15.77 9.21
N PHE A 25 -14.95 -15.50 8.01
CA PHE A 25 -15.59 -14.60 7.04
C PHE A 25 -17.05 -14.96 6.73
N PRO A 26 -17.43 -16.26 6.54
CA PRO A 26 -18.82 -16.62 6.28
C PRO A 26 -19.80 -16.32 7.41
N TYR A 27 -19.32 -16.05 8.63
CA TYR A 27 -20.20 -15.67 9.76
C TYR A 27 -20.59 -14.19 9.74
N LEU A 28 -19.95 -13.39 8.89
CA LEU A 28 -20.38 -12.01 8.65
C LEU A 28 -21.68 -12.00 7.84
N SER A 29 -22.52 -10.98 8.05
CA SER A 29 -23.67 -10.78 7.19
C SER A 29 -23.25 -10.59 5.73
N GLU A 30 -24.12 -10.95 4.78
CA GLU A 30 -23.86 -10.76 3.34
C GLU A 30 -23.53 -9.28 3.01
N TYR A 31 -24.22 -8.36 3.70
CA TYR A 31 -23.93 -6.93 3.57
C TYR A 31 -22.50 -6.61 4.00
N ALA A 32 -22.07 -7.09 5.16
CA ALA A 32 -20.70 -6.85 5.64
C ALA A 32 -19.66 -7.50 4.70
N GLN A 33 -19.88 -8.73 4.25
CA GLN A 33 -19.02 -9.40 3.28
C GLN A 33 -18.91 -8.59 1.97
N GLY A 34 -20.03 -8.04 1.50
CA GLY A 34 -20.08 -7.20 0.31
C GLY A 34 -19.43 -5.82 0.46
N CYS A 35 -19.24 -5.34 1.68
CA CYS A 35 -18.63 -4.04 1.95
C CYS A 35 -17.14 -4.09 2.26
N LEU A 36 -16.61 -5.26 2.68
CA LEU A 36 -15.23 -5.39 3.13
C LEU A 36 -14.22 -5.43 1.98
N SER A 37 -13.10 -4.76 2.22
CA SER A 37 -11.84 -4.95 1.50
C SER A 37 -10.69 -5.10 2.50
N VAL A 38 -9.62 -5.80 2.10
CA VAL A 38 -8.40 -5.93 2.89
C VAL A 38 -7.27 -5.21 2.20
N GLU A 39 -6.47 -4.52 2.99
CA GLU A 39 -5.33 -3.74 2.54
C GLU A 39 -4.02 -4.39 2.98
N ASN A 40 -3.00 -4.30 2.14
CA ASN A 40 -1.64 -4.69 2.50
C ASN A 40 -1.05 -3.71 3.53
N GLU A 41 -0.26 -4.22 4.47
CA GLU A 41 0.37 -3.43 5.53
C GLU A 41 1.75 -2.89 5.12
N ASP A 42 2.21 -1.86 5.81
CA ASP A 42 3.52 -1.22 5.67
C ASP A 42 4.63 -1.86 6.53
N LYS A 43 4.24 -2.65 7.54
CA LYS A 43 5.17 -3.21 8.52
C LYS A 43 5.91 -4.43 7.98
N PRO A 44 7.23 -4.57 8.24
CA PRO A 44 8.03 -5.69 7.73
C PRO A 44 7.49 -7.08 8.09
N ASN A 45 6.81 -7.21 9.23
CA ASN A 45 6.19 -8.45 9.68
C ASN A 45 4.66 -8.43 9.49
N GLY A 46 4.13 -7.45 8.77
CA GLY A 46 2.71 -7.34 8.47
C GLY A 46 2.29 -8.20 7.28
N TYR A 47 1.02 -8.13 6.96
CA TYR A 47 0.45 -8.82 5.80
C TYR A 47 0.68 -8.00 4.55
N ASP A 48 1.65 -8.40 3.73
CA ASP A 48 1.94 -7.75 2.45
C ASP A 48 0.85 -8.04 1.39
N ILE A 49 1.04 -7.52 0.19
CA ILE A 49 0.10 -7.69 -0.91
C ILE A 49 -0.09 -9.17 -1.31
N LYS A 50 0.92 -10.02 -1.17
CA LYS A 50 0.79 -11.45 -1.48
C LYS A 50 -0.19 -12.13 -0.54
N HIS A 51 -0.13 -11.80 0.74
CA HIS A 51 -1.03 -12.35 1.76
C HIS A 51 -2.48 -11.91 1.56
N THR A 52 -2.71 -10.64 1.19
CA THR A 52 -4.06 -10.13 0.91
C THR A 52 -4.64 -10.76 -0.36
N LEU A 53 -3.84 -10.95 -1.39
CA LEU A 53 -4.24 -11.64 -2.62
C LEU A 53 -4.51 -13.13 -2.38
N GLU A 54 -3.70 -13.80 -1.57
CA GLU A 54 -3.93 -15.19 -1.16
C GLU A 54 -5.29 -15.33 -0.44
N LEU A 55 -5.61 -14.40 0.46
CA LEU A 55 -6.93 -14.40 1.10
C LEU A 55 -8.06 -14.23 0.09
N ALA A 56 -7.91 -13.33 -0.89
CA ALA A 56 -8.91 -13.10 -1.94
C ALA A 56 -9.11 -14.29 -2.89
N GLN A 57 -8.12 -15.18 -2.98
CA GLN A 57 -8.25 -16.45 -3.70
C GLN A 57 -9.07 -17.49 -2.91
N ARG A 58 -9.06 -17.41 -1.57
CA ARG A 58 -9.76 -18.34 -0.68
C ARG A 58 -11.21 -17.94 -0.40
N ILE A 59 -11.49 -16.66 -0.33
CA ILE A 59 -12.82 -16.11 0.00
C ILE A 59 -13.16 -14.91 -0.90
N PRO A 60 -14.46 -14.57 -1.01
CA PRO A 60 -14.90 -13.47 -1.87
C PRO A 60 -14.65 -12.07 -1.26
N ILE A 61 -13.43 -11.79 -0.83
CA ILE A 61 -13.02 -10.47 -0.32
C ILE A 61 -12.28 -9.67 -1.39
N ARG A 62 -12.32 -8.36 -1.33
CA ARG A 62 -11.61 -7.44 -2.22
C ARG A 62 -10.25 -7.08 -1.63
N CYS A 63 -9.26 -6.88 -2.50
CA CYS A 63 -7.95 -6.35 -2.09
C CYS A 63 -7.87 -4.87 -2.41
N THR A 64 -7.65 -4.04 -1.41
CA THR A 64 -7.22 -2.66 -1.58
C THR A 64 -5.70 -2.65 -1.63
N LEU A 65 -5.15 -2.26 -2.77
CA LEU A 65 -3.70 -2.11 -2.93
C LEU A 65 -3.30 -0.73 -2.44
N ASP A 66 -2.48 -0.67 -1.38
CA ASP A 66 -1.71 0.52 -1.05
C ASP A 66 -0.31 0.40 -1.67
N THR A 67 -0.01 1.31 -2.59
CA THR A 67 1.25 1.30 -3.34
C THR A 67 2.43 1.79 -2.51
N HIS A 68 2.19 2.61 -1.50
CA HIS A 68 3.21 3.04 -0.54
C HIS A 68 3.58 1.90 0.42
N HIS A 69 2.60 1.19 0.95
CA HIS A 69 2.82 0.01 1.79
C HIS A 69 3.59 -1.08 1.02
N TYR A 70 3.24 -1.31 -0.26
CA TYR A 70 4.02 -2.19 -1.13
C TYR A 70 5.49 -1.75 -1.21
N ALA A 71 5.75 -0.45 -1.45
CA ALA A 71 7.10 0.08 -1.52
C ALA A 71 7.85 -0.06 -0.18
N CYS A 72 7.16 0.07 0.97
CA CYS A 72 7.76 -0.13 2.30
C CYS A 72 8.26 -1.57 2.50
N HIS A 73 7.56 -2.58 1.98
CA HIS A 73 8.00 -3.97 2.01
C HIS A 73 9.18 -4.28 1.08
N ARG A 74 9.39 -3.45 0.06
CA ARG A 74 10.51 -3.59 -0.90
C ARG A 74 11.80 -2.89 -0.43
N MET A 75 11.83 -2.36 0.77
CA MET A 75 13.03 -1.77 1.35
C MET A 75 13.99 -2.85 1.80
N VAL A 76 14.87 -3.30 0.91
CA VAL A 76 15.68 -4.51 1.06
C VAL A 76 17.09 -4.25 1.58
N GLU A 77 17.64 -3.05 1.42
CA GLU A 77 19.02 -2.76 1.78
C GLU A 77 19.12 -1.86 3.00
N THR A 78 20.13 -2.14 3.82
CA THR A 78 20.48 -1.31 4.97
C THR A 78 21.81 -0.64 4.71
N GLU A 79 21.77 0.66 4.50
CA GLU A 79 22.97 1.49 4.39
C GLU A 79 23.38 2.03 5.76
N ARG A 80 24.67 1.93 6.09
CA ARG A 80 25.21 2.51 7.32
C ARG A 80 25.66 3.93 7.05
N ILE A 81 24.97 4.90 7.62
CA ILE A 81 25.29 6.33 7.47
C ILE A 81 25.64 6.98 8.81
N LYS A 82 26.28 8.14 8.75
CA LYS A 82 26.55 8.96 9.92
C LYS A 82 25.49 10.06 10.02
N PHE A 83 24.67 10.03 11.07
CA PHE A 83 23.62 10.99 11.34
C PHE A 83 23.78 11.53 12.76
N ASP A 84 23.79 12.86 12.92
CA ASP A 84 24.00 13.56 14.20
C ASP A 84 25.20 12.98 15.00
N GLY A 85 26.32 12.79 14.30
CA GLY A 85 27.55 12.26 14.90
C GLY A 85 27.56 10.76 15.22
N LYS A 86 26.43 10.05 15.08
CA LYS A 86 26.28 8.62 15.33
C LYS A 86 26.11 7.84 14.02
N TYR A 87 26.59 6.59 13.99
CA TYR A 87 26.29 5.68 12.90
C TYR A 87 24.91 5.04 13.12
N VAL A 88 24.06 5.17 12.11
CA VAL A 88 22.72 4.57 12.08
C VAL A 88 22.53 3.76 10.80
N ASN A 89 21.71 2.76 10.87
CA ASN A 89 21.35 1.96 9.71
C ASN A 89 20.11 2.57 9.06
N ARG A 90 20.23 2.97 7.80
CA ARG A 90 19.14 3.45 6.97
C ARG A 90 18.65 2.34 6.05
N LYS A 91 17.34 2.14 5.97
CA LYS A 91 16.77 1.31 4.93
C LYS A 91 16.75 2.08 3.62
N VAL A 92 17.36 1.48 2.60
CA VAL A 92 17.34 2.02 1.25
C VAL A 92 16.19 1.39 0.50
N ARG A 93 15.41 2.22 -0.16
CA ARG A 93 14.26 1.83 -0.97
C ARG A 93 14.75 1.19 -2.27
N ASP A 94 14.18 0.05 -2.63
CA ASP A 94 14.14 -0.38 -4.02
C ASP A 94 13.16 0.56 -4.75
N VAL A 95 13.66 1.26 -5.77
CA VAL A 95 12.93 2.37 -6.43
C VAL A 95 11.93 1.86 -7.46
N GLU A 96 11.72 0.55 -7.56
CA GLU A 96 10.76 0.01 -8.50
C GLU A 96 9.32 0.27 -8.03
N HIS A 97 8.68 1.27 -8.63
CA HIS A 97 7.27 1.55 -8.42
C HIS A 97 6.40 0.46 -9.05
N ILE A 98 5.37 0.06 -8.32
CA ILE A 98 4.35 -0.82 -8.90
C ILE A 98 3.66 -0.07 -10.05
N THR A 99 3.44 -0.74 -11.17
CA THR A 99 2.79 -0.18 -12.36
C THR A 99 1.49 -0.92 -12.69
N HIS A 100 0.69 -0.38 -13.61
CA HIS A 100 -0.53 -1.04 -14.09
C HIS A 100 -0.30 -2.41 -14.75
N THR A 101 0.94 -2.69 -15.22
CA THR A 101 1.32 -3.98 -15.79
C THR A 101 1.81 -4.99 -14.76
N HIS A 102 2.04 -4.56 -13.52
CA HIS A 102 2.50 -5.43 -12.45
C HIS A 102 1.43 -6.47 -12.09
N GLU A 103 1.86 -7.70 -11.84
CA GLU A 103 0.94 -8.81 -11.52
C GLU A 103 0.04 -8.49 -10.33
N TYR A 104 0.59 -7.96 -9.24
CA TYR A 104 -0.18 -7.65 -8.03
C TYR A 104 -1.25 -6.59 -8.27
N PHE A 105 -0.96 -5.58 -9.09
CA PHE A 105 -1.98 -4.59 -9.46
C PHE A 105 -3.14 -5.25 -10.20
N ARG A 106 -2.84 -6.08 -11.20
CA ARG A 106 -3.86 -6.78 -11.99
C ARG A 106 -4.70 -7.73 -11.16
N GLU A 107 -4.07 -8.50 -10.27
CA GLU A 107 -4.78 -9.42 -9.38
C GLU A 107 -5.64 -8.66 -8.34
N ALA A 108 -5.13 -7.54 -7.80
CA ALA A 108 -5.93 -6.67 -6.93
C ALA A 108 -7.16 -6.15 -7.66
N VAL A 109 -7.02 -5.63 -8.90
CA VAL A 109 -8.17 -5.19 -9.73
C VAL A 109 -9.18 -6.33 -9.93
N LYS A 110 -8.74 -7.53 -10.28
CA LYS A 110 -9.62 -8.71 -10.47
C LYS A 110 -10.40 -9.06 -9.19
N SER A 111 -9.82 -8.88 -8.03
CA SER A 111 -10.48 -9.17 -6.75
C SER A 111 -11.76 -8.36 -6.52
N TRP A 112 -11.92 -7.21 -7.20
CA TRP A 112 -13.10 -6.34 -7.14
C TRP A 112 -14.27 -6.81 -8.02
N ARG A 113 -14.07 -7.88 -8.81
CA ARG A 113 -15.13 -8.58 -9.55
C ARG A 113 -16.02 -7.65 -10.38
N GLY A 114 -15.40 -6.78 -11.17
CA GLY A 114 -16.07 -5.82 -12.05
C GLY A 114 -16.55 -4.53 -11.39
N LEU A 115 -16.42 -4.40 -10.07
CA LEU A 115 -16.53 -3.10 -9.42
C LEU A 115 -15.26 -2.32 -9.63
N ARG A 116 -15.36 -0.99 -9.68
CA ARG A 116 -14.19 -0.14 -9.77
C ARG A 116 -13.43 -0.15 -8.43
N PRO A 117 -12.16 -0.54 -8.42
CA PRO A 117 -11.35 -0.57 -7.20
C PRO A 117 -11.14 0.82 -6.61
N LEU A 118 -11.06 0.88 -5.28
CA LEU A 118 -10.50 2.00 -4.55
C LEU A 118 -9.19 1.54 -3.92
N PHE A 119 -8.08 2.08 -4.40
CA PHE A 119 -6.73 1.81 -3.93
C PHE A 119 -6.17 3.01 -3.17
N HIS A 120 -5.05 2.83 -2.51
CA HIS A 120 -4.39 3.91 -1.78
C HIS A 120 -3.05 4.25 -2.42
N VAL A 121 -2.71 5.53 -2.37
CA VAL A 121 -1.42 6.04 -2.79
C VAL A 121 -0.88 7.04 -1.79
N SER A 122 0.37 6.85 -1.44
CA SER A 122 1.15 7.77 -0.63
C SER A 122 2.62 7.66 -0.99
N GLN A 123 3.46 8.33 -0.25
CA GLN A 123 4.89 8.37 -0.47
C GLN A 123 5.63 8.60 0.85
N SER A 124 6.83 8.03 0.98
CA SER A 124 7.76 8.35 2.06
C SER A 124 8.35 9.76 1.86
N PHE A 125 8.86 10.34 2.93
CA PHE A 125 9.64 11.59 2.84
C PHE A 125 10.86 11.42 1.95
N PRO A 126 11.29 12.49 1.25
CA PRO A 126 12.47 12.45 0.42
C PRO A 126 13.74 12.16 1.26
N PRO A 127 14.77 11.55 0.66
CA PRO A 127 15.99 11.17 1.38
C PRO A 127 16.73 12.34 2.05
N GLU A 128 16.58 13.56 1.52
CA GLU A 128 17.15 14.78 2.07
C GLU A 128 16.42 15.35 3.28
N ASP A 129 15.18 14.90 3.54
CA ASP A 129 14.47 15.29 4.78
C ASP A 129 14.97 14.47 5.96
N GLN A 130 16.04 14.97 6.59
CA GLN A 130 16.73 14.33 7.71
C GLN A 130 15.84 14.14 8.95
N SER A 131 14.72 14.82 9.04
CA SER A 131 13.78 14.68 10.17
C SER A 131 12.93 13.43 10.08
N HIS A 132 12.67 12.92 8.87
CA HIS A 132 11.71 11.86 8.61
C HIS A 132 12.28 10.62 7.88
N TRP A 133 13.45 10.72 7.27
CA TRP A 133 14.02 9.62 6.46
C TRP A 133 14.24 8.30 7.21
N MET A 134 14.32 8.35 8.55
CA MET A 134 14.39 7.16 9.42
C MET A 134 13.04 6.45 9.58
N LYS A 135 11.96 7.05 9.10
CA LYS A 135 10.60 6.52 9.20
C LYS A 135 10.06 6.23 7.81
N PRO A 136 10.52 5.16 7.17
CA PRO A 136 10.19 4.88 5.77
C PRO A 136 8.69 4.71 5.49
N ASN A 137 7.92 4.34 6.50
CA ASN A 137 6.47 4.21 6.45
C ASN A 137 5.71 5.49 6.83
N ALA A 138 6.40 6.60 7.08
CA ALA A 138 5.73 7.87 7.35
C ALA A 138 5.26 8.50 6.04
N HIS A 139 3.98 8.85 5.99
CA HIS A 139 3.36 9.49 4.84
C HIS A 139 3.84 10.93 4.70
N VAL A 140 4.23 11.32 3.50
CA VAL A 140 4.65 12.68 3.13
C VAL A 140 3.47 13.67 3.21
N GLY A 141 3.80 14.97 3.25
CA GLY A 141 2.79 16.04 3.14
C GLY A 141 2.21 16.16 1.74
N GLU A 142 3.10 16.23 0.75
CA GLU A 142 2.81 16.36 -0.67
C GLU A 142 3.72 15.44 -1.48
N PHE A 143 3.30 15.08 -2.69
CA PHE A 143 4.12 14.25 -3.59
C PHE A 143 5.31 15.05 -4.13
N TRP A 144 6.46 14.42 -4.14
CA TRP A 144 7.72 14.97 -4.66
C TRP A 144 8.34 14.10 -5.76
N ASP A 145 7.96 12.82 -5.86
CA ASP A 145 8.52 11.86 -6.81
C ASP A 145 7.64 11.81 -8.06
N GLU A 146 8.11 12.44 -9.12
CA GLU A 146 7.39 12.48 -10.41
C GLU A 146 7.32 11.10 -11.07
N GLU A 147 8.30 10.22 -10.86
CA GLU A 147 8.27 8.86 -11.41
C GLU A 147 7.16 8.03 -10.76
N LEU A 148 6.98 8.18 -9.44
CA LEU A 148 5.86 7.57 -8.75
C LEU A 148 4.53 8.09 -9.30
N MET A 149 4.37 9.39 -9.43
CA MET A 149 3.15 9.97 -9.98
C MET A 149 2.89 9.49 -11.41
N ALA A 150 3.91 9.47 -12.26
CA ALA A 150 3.81 8.98 -13.64
C ALA A 150 3.41 7.50 -13.71
N ALA A 151 3.91 6.66 -12.80
CA ALA A 151 3.53 5.25 -12.73
C ALA A 151 2.04 5.04 -12.41
N HIS A 152 1.40 5.99 -11.69
CA HIS A 152 -0.02 5.91 -11.32
C HIS A 152 -0.97 6.39 -12.41
N VAL A 153 -0.53 7.26 -13.34
CA VAL A 153 -1.39 7.79 -14.39
C VAL A 153 -2.09 6.67 -15.19
N PRO A 154 -1.41 5.63 -15.71
CA PRO A 154 -2.07 4.54 -16.40
C PRO A 154 -3.00 3.70 -15.51
N MET A 155 -2.74 3.65 -14.19
CA MET A 155 -3.58 2.90 -13.25
C MET A 155 -4.96 3.53 -13.08
N LEU A 156 -5.10 4.85 -13.29
CA LEU A 156 -6.36 5.57 -13.19
C LEU A 156 -7.42 5.09 -14.21
N GLN A 157 -7.03 4.36 -15.24
CA GLN A 157 -7.98 3.71 -16.15
C GLN A 157 -8.72 2.54 -15.48
N TYR A 158 -8.15 1.93 -14.44
CA TYR A 158 -8.62 0.71 -13.81
C TYR A 158 -9.14 0.89 -12.40
N ALA A 159 -8.67 1.90 -11.68
CA ALA A 159 -8.95 2.12 -10.27
C ALA A 159 -9.05 3.61 -9.92
N ASP A 160 -9.76 3.91 -8.84
CA ASP A 160 -9.68 5.20 -8.15
C ASP A 160 -8.64 5.09 -7.03
N PHE A 161 -8.07 6.23 -6.63
CA PHE A 161 -7.06 6.27 -5.59
C PHE A 161 -7.42 7.26 -4.49
N ASP A 162 -7.42 6.80 -3.25
CA ASP A 162 -7.37 7.66 -2.09
C ASP A 162 -5.92 8.11 -1.85
N ILE A 163 -5.73 9.40 -1.76
CA ILE A 163 -4.43 10.01 -1.50
C ILE A 163 -4.23 10.14 0.01
N GLU A 164 -3.37 9.28 0.57
CA GLU A 164 -3.05 9.25 2.00
C GLU A 164 -1.84 10.14 2.32
N ALA A 165 -1.92 11.42 2.00
CA ALA A 165 -0.90 12.42 2.32
C ALA A 165 -1.35 13.34 3.46
N LYS A 166 -0.40 13.87 4.24
CA LYS A 166 -0.72 14.69 5.43
C LYS A 166 -1.39 16.01 5.09
N HIS A 167 -1.04 16.60 3.95
CA HIS A 167 -1.62 17.86 3.49
C HIS A 167 -2.94 17.68 2.70
N LYS A 168 -3.53 16.46 2.76
CA LYS A 168 -4.90 16.21 2.28
C LYS A 168 -5.16 16.77 0.86
N GLU A 169 -6.11 17.71 0.77
CA GLU A 169 -6.55 18.36 -0.46
C GLU A 169 -5.43 19.10 -1.22
N ILE A 170 -4.39 19.56 -0.56
CA ILE A 170 -3.22 20.16 -1.22
C ILE A 170 -2.46 19.11 -2.01
N ALA A 171 -2.24 17.93 -1.42
CA ALA A 171 -1.59 16.82 -2.09
C ALA A 171 -2.44 16.29 -3.27
N VAL A 172 -3.75 16.23 -3.11
CA VAL A 172 -4.69 15.88 -4.20
C VAL A 172 -4.54 16.87 -5.35
N LYS A 173 -4.52 18.17 -5.06
CA LYS A 173 -4.37 19.22 -6.08
C LYS A 173 -3.02 19.12 -6.79
N SER A 174 -1.95 18.87 -6.06
CA SER A 174 -0.60 18.68 -6.61
C SER A 174 -0.58 17.51 -7.59
N PHE A 175 -1.10 16.35 -7.17
CA PHE A 175 -1.19 15.16 -8.01
C PHE A 175 -2.08 15.38 -9.23
N TYR A 176 -3.23 16.06 -9.08
CA TYR A 176 -4.13 16.40 -10.18
C TYR A 176 -3.48 17.33 -11.20
N ASN A 177 -2.74 18.33 -10.75
CA ASN A 177 -2.00 19.22 -11.64
C ASN A 177 -0.97 18.44 -12.44
N PHE A 178 -0.20 17.54 -11.81
CA PHE A 178 0.73 16.68 -12.52
C PHE A 178 0.06 15.91 -13.67
N ILE A 179 -1.06 15.24 -13.38
CA ILE A 179 -1.81 14.46 -14.38
C ILE A 179 -2.30 15.34 -15.55
N SER A 180 -2.69 16.58 -15.25
CA SER A 180 -3.27 17.49 -16.26
C SER A 180 -2.24 18.09 -17.22
N TYR A 181 -0.97 18.03 -16.87
CA TYR A 181 0.15 18.56 -17.67
C TYR A 181 1.05 17.46 -18.25
N SER A 182 0.79 16.17 -17.94
CA SER A 182 1.47 14.99 -18.49
C SER A 182 0.74 14.44 -19.71
#